data_08b5f45a0e09aa9880b991beb3d60452
#
_entry.id   08b5f45a0e09aa9880b991beb3d60452
#
_cell.length_a   1.000
_cell.length_b   1.000
_cell.length_c   1.000
_cell.angle_alpha   90.00
_cell.angle_beta   90.00
_cell.angle_gamma   90.00
#
_symmetry.space_group_name_H-M   'P 1'
#
loop_
_entity.id
_entity.type
_entity.pdbx_description
1 polymer ?
#
loop_
_entity_poly.entity_id
_entity_poly.type
_entity_poly.pdbx_seq_one_letter_code
_entity_poly.pdbx_strand_id
1 'polypeptide(L)'
;WVFYAMLEDMQLDVRDMSFFGDGSFDCIIDKGTLDAMMCGDDAPHGAYKMLAEVARLMRPGGIYMLITYGAPKERLTLLNQVRCRWEVELYIMPATPEYQLKWSNGAAHAMMEKVALTVDGQLPPDYVLKDPESHFIYVCYKSDIVTEDNSMVAGQDDAMTSF
;
A
#
# COMPACT_ATOMS: atom_id res chain seq x y z
N TRP A 1 33.48 -5.40 0.18
CA TRP A 1 32.60 -4.70 -0.76
C TRP A 1 32.10 -3.45 -0.04
N VAL A 2 32.42 -2.25 -0.55
CA VAL A 2 31.90 -0.98 -0.02
C VAL A 2 30.74 -0.59 -0.92
N PHE A 3 29.51 -0.59 -0.38
CA PHE A 3 28.35 -0.05 -1.07
C PHE A 3 28.25 1.44 -0.76
N TYR A 4 28.36 2.28 -1.76
CA TYR A 4 28.00 3.68 -1.66
C TYR A 4 26.52 3.80 -2.01
N ALA A 5 25.68 4.11 -1.02
CA ALA A 5 24.31 4.54 -1.28
C ALA A 5 24.36 6.02 -1.67
N MET A 6 23.92 6.36 -2.87
CA MET A 6 23.63 7.74 -3.24
C MET A 6 22.20 8.06 -2.74
N LEU A 7 22.09 9.03 -1.83
CA LEU A 7 20.81 9.56 -1.39
C LEU A 7 20.59 10.87 -2.14
N GLU A 8 19.43 10.99 -2.78
CA GLU A 8 18.97 12.21 -3.42
C GLU A 8 17.69 12.67 -2.73
N ASP A 9 17.71 13.91 -2.24
CA ASP A 9 16.53 14.54 -1.64
C ASP A 9 15.80 15.32 -2.72
N MET A 10 14.48 15.07 -2.86
CA MET A 10 13.63 15.77 -3.82
C MET A 10 12.35 16.28 -3.13
N GLN A 11 11.95 17.49 -3.49
CA GLN A 11 10.65 18.02 -3.09
C GLN A 11 9.66 17.81 -4.24
N LEU A 12 8.70 16.90 -4.05
CA LEU A 12 7.69 16.53 -5.04
C LEU A 12 6.30 16.46 -4.41
N ASP A 13 5.28 16.67 -5.22
CA ASP A 13 3.91 16.32 -4.85
C ASP A 13 3.71 14.82 -5.07
N VAL A 14 3.46 14.08 -4.01
CA VAL A 14 3.27 12.62 -4.07
C VAL A 14 2.01 12.18 -4.84
N ARG A 15 1.12 13.13 -5.16
CA ARG A 15 -0.08 12.90 -5.99
C ARG A 15 0.21 13.01 -7.48
N ASP A 16 1.39 13.53 -7.84
CA ASP A 16 1.88 13.65 -9.21
C ASP A 16 3.40 13.46 -9.20
N MET A 17 3.84 12.23 -9.39
CA MET A 17 5.24 11.86 -9.47
C MET A 17 5.65 11.56 -10.92
N SER A 18 5.07 12.27 -11.89
CA SER A 18 5.31 12.10 -13.34
C SER A 18 6.76 12.33 -13.76
N PHE A 19 7.58 12.92 -12.89
CA PHE A 19 9.04 13.00 -13.05
C PHE A 19 9.67 11.61 -13.20
N PHE A 20 9.13 10.60 -12.56
CA PHE A 20 9.61 9.23 -12.65
C PHE A 20 8.78 8.40 -13.64
N GLY A 21 9.45 7.59 -14.44
CA GLY A 21 8.79 6.65 -15.36
C GLY A 21 8.06 5.51 -14.63
N ASP A 22 7.17 4.82 -15.34
CA ASP A 22 6.48 3.65 -14.81
C ASP A 22 7.47 2.53 -14.46
N GLY A 23 7.22 1.84 -13.35
CA GLY A 23 8.04 0.71 -12.92
C GLY A 23 9.50 1.07 -12.57
N SER A 24 9.76 2.31 -12.15
CA SER A 24 11.12 2.81 -11.85
C SER A 24 11.69 2.28 -10.54
N PHE A 25 10.86 1.77 -9.63
CA PHE A 25 11.28 1.41 -8.29
C PHE A 25 11.01 -0.06 -7.96
N ASP A 26 11.98 -0.69 -7.31
CA ASP A 26 11.88 -2.03 -6.75
C ASP A 26 11.14 -2.03 -5.42
N CYS A 27 11.34 -0.96 -4.64
CA CYS A 27 10.76 -0.80 -3.31
C CYS A 27 10.44 0.66 -3.05
N ILE A 28 9.25 0.92 -2.49
CA ILE A 28 8.81 2.23 -2.03
C ILE A 28 8.48 2.10 -0.55
N ILE A 29 9.03 3.00 0.28
CA ILE A 29 8.74 3.06 1.71
C ILE A 29 8.02 4.37 2.01
N ASP A 30 6.86 4.26 2.64
CA ASP A 30 6.08 5.38 3.14
C ASP A 30 5.98 5.31 4.66
N LYS A 31 6.36 6.39 5.31
CA LYS A 31 6.20 6.55 6.76
C LYS A 31 5.48 7.87 7.06
N GLY A 32 4.17 7.77 7.29
CA GLY A 32 3.35 8.92 7.68
C GLY A 32 2.91 9.84 6.53
N THR A 33 3.36 9.64 5.27
CA THR A 33 2.93 10.47 4.13
C THR A 33 1.46 10.22 3.82
N LEU A 34 1.05 8.96 3.77
CA LEU A 34 -0.36 8.60 3.60
C LEU A 34 -1.22 9.13 4.75
N ASP A 35 -0.70 9.15 5.99
CA ASP A 35 -1.41 9.71 7.14
C ASP A 35 -1.63 11.22 6.96
N ALA A 36 -0.62 11.94 6.47
CA ALA A 36 -0.74 13.37 6.15
C ALA A 36 -1.78 13.61 5.05
N MET A 37 -1.81 12.77 4.00
CA MET A 37 -2.84 12.85 2.95
C MET A 37 -4.25 12.64 3.50
N MET A 38 -4.42 11.74 4.47
CA MET A 38 -5.71 11.46 5.10
C MET A 38 -6.18 12.55 6.07
N CYS A 39 -5.29 13.44 6.50
CA CYS A 39 -5.64 14.63 7.31
C CYS A 39 -5.93 15.88 6.47
N GLY A 40 -5.69 15.85 5.16
CA GLY A 40 -5.87 17.00 4.29
C GLY A 40 -7.33 17.23 3.88
N ASP A 41 -7.64 18.43 3.38
CA ASP A 41 -8.98 18.82 2.93
C ASP A 41 -9.48 18.00 1.73
N ASP A 42 -8.57 17.40 0.94
CA ASP A 42 -8.87 16.55 -0.22
C ASP A 42 -8.83 15.04 0.12
N ALA A 43 -8.85 14.69 1.39
CA ALA A 43 -8.93 13.29 1.79
C ALA A 43 -10.35 12.71 1.54
N PRO A 44 -10.49 11.46 1.07
CA PRO A 44 -9.47 10.48 0.73
C PRO A 44 -8.96 10.55 -0.71
N HIS A 45 -9.40 11.52 -1.53
CA HIS A 45 -9.06 11.61 -2.95
C HIS A 45 -7.55 11.82 -3.19
N GLY A 46 -6.91 12.69 -2.40
CA GLY A 46 -5.46 12.91 -2.45
C GLY A 46 -4.68 11.63 -2.11
N ALA A 47 -5.13 10.90 -1.09
CA ALA A 47 -4.55 9.62 -0.72
C ALA A 47 -4.66 8.57 -1.85
N TYR A 48 -5.81 8.53 -2.52
CA TYR A 48 -6.02 7.63 -3.67
C TYR A 48 -5.09 7.96 -4.85
N LYS A 49 -4.92 9.26 -5.18
CA LYS A 49 -3.97 9.69 -6.22
C LYS A 49 -2.54 9.27 -5.87
N MET A 50 -2.10 9.51 -4.64
CA MET A 50 -0.78 9.08 -4.16
C MET A 50 -0.58 7.57 -4.33
N LEU A 51 -1.54 6.76 -3.88
CA LEU A 51 -1.44 5.30 -4.01
C LEU A 51 -1.46 4.83 -5.47
N ALA A 52 -2.17 5.52 -6.36
CA ALA A 52 -2.15 5.24 -7.79
C ALA A 52 -0.76 5.52 -8.39
N GLU A 53 -0.10 6.62 -8.00
CA GLU A 53 1.27 6.93 -8.38
C GLU A 53 2.27 5.91 -7.82
N VAL A 54 2.15 5.53 -6.54
CA VAL A 54 2.94 4.44 -5.94
C VAL A 54 2.81 3.16 -6.76
N ALA A 55 1.58 2.78 -7.11
CA ALA A 55 1.32 1.58 -7.91
C ALA A 55 1.94 1.67 -9.31
N ARG A 56 1.89 2.84 -9.96
CA ARG A 56 2.50 3.10 -11.27
C ARG A 56 4.02 2.98 -11.21
N LEU A 57 4.63 3.59 -10.20
CA LEU A 57 6.08 3.66 -10.03
C LEU A 57 6.73 2.34 -9.66
N MET A 58 6.01 1.45 -8.98
CA MET A 58 6.54 0.12 -8.67
C MET A 58 6.61 -0.75 -9.93
N ARG A 59 7.73 -1.45 -10.11
CA ARG A 59 7.82 -2.52 -11.10
C ARG A 59 6.94 -3.72 -10.71
N PRO A 60 6.57 -4.60 -11.64
CA PRO A 60 6.03 -5.92 -11.31
C PRO A 60 6.94 -6.65 -10.32
N GLY A 61 6.38 -7.30 -9.30
CA GLY A 61 7.14 -7.93 -8.20
C GLY A 61 7.75 -6.95 -7.20
N GLY A 62 7.55 -5.64 -7.37
CA GLY A 62 8.02 -4.61 -6.43
C GLY A 62 7.22 -4.59 -5.13
N ILE A 63 7.77 -3.92 -4.12
CA ILE A 63 7.23 -3.86 -2.76
C ILE A 63 6.93 -2.42 -2.37
N TYR A 64 5.70 -2.17 -1.89
CA TYR A 64 5.35 -0.95 -1.17
C TYR A 64 5.19 -1.27 0.32
N MET A 65 5.98 -0.60 1.16
CA MET A 65 5.93 -0.71 2.61
C MET A 65 5.35 0.57 3.20
N LEU A 66 4.16 0.47 3.78
CA LEU A 66 3.47 1.57 4.45
C LEU A 66 3.58 1.40 5.96
N ILE A 67 4.16 2.39 6.66
CA ILE A 67 4.24 2.47 8.12
C ILE A 67 3.33 3.62 8.56
N THR A 68 2.28 3.31 9.32
CA THR A 68 1.18 4.25 9.58
C THR A 68 0.57 4.03 10.96
N TYR A 69 -0.09 5.07 11.49
CA TYR A 69 -0.99 4.98 12.65
C TYR A 69 -2.42 4.64 12.25
N GLY A 70 -2.75 4.73 10.96
CA GLY A 70 -4.10 4.49 10.46
C GLY A 70 -4.55 3.05 10.68
N ALA A 71 -5.71 2.90 11.32
CA ALA A 71 -6.25 1.60 11.70
C ALA A 71 -6.49 0.67 10.51
N PRO A 72 -6.34 -0.66 10.68
CA PRO A 72 -6.43 -1.61 9.58
C PRO A 72 -7.73 -1.54 8.77
N LYS A 73 -8.86 -1.31 9.43
CA LYS A 73 -10.15 -1.20 8.76
C LYS A 73 -10.16 -0.10 7.69
N GLU A 74 -9.52 1.04 7.97
CA GLU A 74 -9.47 2.18 7.05
C GLU A 74 -8.41 1.96 5.97
N ARG A 75 -7.22 1.54 6.36
CA ARG A 75 -6.08 1.40 5.43
C ARG A 75 -6.24 0.24 4.46
N LEU A 76 -6.73 -0.92 4.91
CA LEU A 76 -7.01 -2.05 4.02
C LEU A 76 -8.10 -1.70 2.99
N THR A 77 -9.15 -0.98 3.40
CA THR A 77 -10.17 -0.51 2.47
C THR A 77 -9.56 0.38 1.39
N LEU A 78 -8.70 1.32 1.77
CA LEU A 78 -8.05 2.22 0.83
C LEU A 78 -7.08 1.48 -0.10
N LEU A 79 -6.23 0.60 0.45
CA LEU A 79 -5.28 -0.21 -0.30
C LEU A 79 -5.98 -1.13 -1.32
N ASN A 80 -7.10 -1.73 -0.95
CA ASN A 80 -7.88 -2.62 -1.82
C ASN A 80 -8.65 -1.89 -2.92
N GLN A 81 -8.86 -0.57 -2.81
CA GLN A 81 -9.49 0.24 -3.85
C GLN A 81 -8.55 0.63 -4.99
N VAL A 82 -7.25 0.54 -4.79
CA VAL A 82 -6.27 0.84 -5.84
C VAL A 82 -6.38 -0.20 -6.96
N ARG A 83 -6.42 0.25 -8.22
CA ARG A 83 -6.51 -0.64 -9.40
C ARG A 83 -5.26 -1.50 -9.64
N CYS A 84 -4.33 -1.51 -8.71
CA CYS A 84 -3.17 -2.37 -8.69
C CYS A 84 -3.51 -3.66 -7.95
N ARG A 85 -3.31 -4.80 -8.61
CA ARG A 85 -3.40 -6.09 -7.92
C ARG A 85 -2.13 -6.29 -7.11
N TRP A 86 -2.22 -6.00 -5.83
CA TRP A 86 -1.17 -6.33 -4.88
C TRP A 86 -1.68 -7.27 -3.80
N GLU A 87 -0.79 -8.10 -3.32
CA GLU A 87 -1.02 -8.91 -2.12
C GLU A 87 -0.54 -8.12 -0.91
N VAL A 88 -1.38 -8.02 0.11
CA VAL A 88 -1.11 -7.22 1.31
C VAL A 88 -0.83 -8.13 2.50
N GLU A 89 0.30 -7.91 3.16
CA GLU A 89 0.60 -8.45 4.48
C GLU A 89 0.48 -7.34 5.52
N LEU A 90 -0.14 -7.65 6.66
CA LEU A 90 -0.29 -6.74 7.80
C LEU A 90 0.55 -7.20 8.98
N TYR A 91 1.34 -6.27 9.51
CA TYR A 91 2.08 -6.44 10.75
C TYR A 91 1.68 -5.36 11.74
N ILE A 92 1.52 -5.74 13.01
CA ILE A 92 1.20 -4.84 14.12
C ILE A 92 2.41 -4.75 15.04
N MET A 93 2.82 -3.53 15.32
CA MET A 93 3.88 -3.22 16.27
C MET A 93 3.25 -2.49 17.46
N PRO A 94 3.15 -3.15 18.63
CA PRO A 94 2.58 -2.53 19.82
C PRO A 94 3.41 -1.32 20.27
N ALA A 95 2.73 -0.22 20.65
CA ALA A 95 3.40 1.00 21.09
C ALA A 95 3.70 0.99 22.59
N THR A 96 2.86 0.32 23.41
CA THR A 96 3.00 0.36 24.85
C THR A 96 4.07 -0.59 25.36
N PRO A 97 4.91 -0.16 26.36
CA PRO A 97 5.94 -1.01 26.94
C PRO A 97 5.37 -2.32 27.53
N GLU A 98 4.14 -2.29 28.05
CA GLU A 98 3.48 -3.46 28.62
C GLU A 98 3.25 -4.56 27.58
N TYR A 99 2.80 -4.20 26.38
CA TYR A 99 2.64 -5.14 25.28
C TYR A 99 4.00 -5.61 24.74
N GLN A 100 4.97 -4.71 24.65
CA GLN A 100 6.33 -5.07 24.24
C GLN A 100 6.96 -6.08 25.21
N LEU A 101 6.77 -5.93 26.53
CA LEU A 101 7.27 -6.85 27.53
C LEU A 101 6.56 -8.21 27.52
N LYS A 102 5.23 -8.23 27.33
CA LYS A 102 4.48 -9.51 27.23
C LYS A 102 4.90 -10.35 26.03
N TRP A 103 5.33 -9.68 24.95
CA TRP A 103 5.74 -10.36 23.72
C TRP A 103 7.21 -10.74 23.70
N SER A 104 8.04 -10.09 24.52
CA SER A 104 9.47 -10.35 24.54
C SER A 104 9.83 -11.63 25.27
N ASN A 105 8.98 -12.22 26.12
CA ASN A 105 9.23 -13.47 26.88
C ASN A 105 10.70 -13.96 26.88
N GLY A 106 11.66 -13.01 26.95
CA GLY A 106 13.07 -13.29 26.88
C GLY A 106 13.65 -13.52 25.47
N ALA A 107 12.83 -13.52 24.42
CA ALA A 107 13.29 -13.60 23.03
C ALA A 107 13.22 -12.20 22.38
N ALA A 108 14.36 -11.61 22.13
CA ALA A 108 14.50 -10.25 21.55
C ALA A 108 13.95 -10.09 20.12
N HIS A 109 13.08 -10.98 19.64
CA HIS A 109 12.71 -11.07 18.22
C HIS A 109 11.22 -10.93 17.88
N ALA A 110 10.32 -10.72 18.85
CA ALA A 110 8.88 -10.65 18.56
C ALA A 110 8.31 -9.26 18.86
N MET A 111 8.84 -8.23 18.21
CA MET A 111 8.27 -6.88 18.33
C MET A 111 7.09 -6.64 17.36
N MET A 112 6.82 -7.55 16.43
CA MET A 112 5.77 -7.40 15.42
C MET A 112 4.91 -8.66 15.35
N GLU A 113 3.59 -8.48 15.29
CA GLU A 113 2.62 -9.55 15.05
C GLU A 113 2.18 -9.52 13.60
N LYS A 114 2.38 -10.63 12.87
CA LYS A 114 1.77 -10.79 11.54
C LYS A 114 0.31 -11.19 11.72
N VAL A 115 -0.59 -10.43 11.11
CA VAL A 115 -2.04 -10.69 11.14
C VAL A 115 -2.44 -11.40 9.87
N ALA A 116 -3.12 -12.55 10.01
CA ALA A 116 -3.71 -13.22 8.87
C ALA A 116 -4.92 -12.42 8.37
N LEU A 117 -4.88 -12.02 7.10
CA LEU A 117 -6.01 -11.41 6.42
C LEU A 117 -6.91 -12.48 5.78
N THR A 118 -8.16 -12.14 5.54
CA THR A 118 -9.09 -12.96 4.76
C THR A 118 -8.66 -13.01 3.29
N VAL A 119 -9.28 -13.89 2.50
CA VAL A 119 -9.04 -14.00 1.05
C VAL A 119 -9.31 -12.68 0.32
N ASP A 120 -10.23 -11.86 0.86
CA ASP A 120 -10.56 -10.54 0.31
C ASP A 120 -9.63 -9.43 0.84
N GLY A 121 -8.54 -9.79 1.52
CA GLY A 121 -7.57 -8.82 2.06
C GLY A 121 -8.12 -7.95 3.18
N GLN A 122 -9.09 -8.45 3.95
CA GLN A 122 -9.69 -7.76 5.08
C GLN A 122 -9.28 -8.40 6.41
N LEU A 123 -9.51 -7.68 7.51
CA LEU A 123 -9.39 -8.29 8.84
C LEU A 123 -10.47 -9.36 9.05
N PRO A 124 -10.16 -10.45 9.76
CA PRO A 124 -11.18 -11.38 10.23
C PRO A 124 -12.25 -10.64 11.05
N PRO A 125 -13.54 -11.03 10.93
CA PRO A 125 -14.64 -10.35 11.62
C PRO A 125 -14.54 -10.36 13.15
N ASP A 126 -13.84 -11.36 13.70
CA ASP A 126 -13.60 -11.57 15.13
C ASP A 126 -12.25 -10.99 15.60
N TYR A 127 -11.49 -10.34 14.71
CA TYR A 127 -10.22 -9.74 15.08
C TYR A 127 -10.41 -8.56 16.03
N VAL A 128 -9.72 -8.60 17.19
CA VAL A 128 -9.72 -7.53 18.19
C VAL A 128 -8.32 -6.95 18.31
N LEU A 129 -8.18 -5.66 18.01
CA LEU A 129 -6.94 -4.93 18.22
C LEU A 129 -6.67 -4.80 19.73
N LYS A 130 -5.55 -5.36 20.18
CA LYS A 130 -5.18 -5.42 21.61
C LYS A 130 -4.67 -4.08 22.14
N ASP A 131 -3.93 -3.35 21.32
CA ASP A 131 -3.32 -2.07 21.68
C ASP A 131 -3.74 -1.02 20.63
N PRO A 132 -4.61 -0.05 21.01
CA PRO A 132 -5.09 0.99 20.08
C PRO A 132 -4.00 1.97 19.65
N GLU A 133 -2.91 2.08 20.39
CA GLU A 133 -1.76 2.94 20.08
C GLU A 133 -0.73 2.25 19.17
N SER A 134 -1.02 1.04 18.70
CA SER A 134 -0.13 0.29 17.82
C SER A 134 0.19 1.04 16.52
N HIS A 135 1.38 0.79 16.01
CA HIS A 135 1.73 1.13 14.64
C HIS A 135 1.41 -0.05 13.73
N PHE A 136 1.04 0.25 12.50
CA PHE A 136 0.69 -0.75 11.50
C PHE A 136 1.69 -0.68 10.34
N ILE A 137 2.15 -1.84 9.90
CA ILE A 137 3.02 -1.96 8.73
C ILE A 137 2.32 -2.83 7.72
N TYR A 138 2.03 -2.25 6.55
CA TYR A 138 1.46 -2.96 5.41
C TYR A 138 2.57 -3.18 4.40
N VAL A 139 2.76 -4.44 3.99
CA VAL A 139 3.69 -4.81 2.94
C VAL A 139 2.87 -5.26 1.74
N CYS A 140 2.88 -4.45 0.69
CA CYS A 140 2.10 -4.68 -0.51
C CYS A 140 3.03 -5.18 -1.63
N TYR A 141 2.79 -6.37 -2.14
CA TYR A 141 3.55 -6.98 -3.24
C TYR A 141 2.79 -6.77 -4.54
N LYS A 142 3.37 -6.03 -5.48
CA LYS A 142 2.74 -5.82 -6.79
C LYS A 142 2.77 -7.12 -7.61
N SER A 143 1.59 -7.55 -8.09
CA SER A 143 1.49 -8.75 -8.93
C SER A 143 2.30 -8.61 -10.22
N ASP A 144 2.94 -9.70 -10.63
CA ASP A 144 3.65 -9.78 -11.92
C ASP A 144 2.72 -9.89 -13.14
N ILE A 145 1.40 -10.06 -12.90
CA ILE A 145 0.43 -10.24 -13.97
C ILE A 145 0.13 -8.88 -14.60
N VAL A 146 0.70 -8.62 -15.76
CA VAL A 146 0.22 -7.59 -16.69
C VAL A 146 -1.09 -8.10 -17.26
N THR A 147 -2.24 -7.62 -16.79
CA THR A 147 -3.51 -7.90 -17.47
C THR A 147 -3.51 -7.13 -18.78
N GLU A 148 -3.30 -7.84 -19.88
CA GLU A 148 -3.73 -7.41 -21.20
C GLU A 148 -5.27 -7.39 -21.22
N ASP A 149 -5.87 -6.30 -20.76
CA ASP A 149 -7.30 -6.09 -20.84
C ASP A 149 -7.56 -4.67 -21.35
N ASN A 150 -7.31 -4.48 -22.65
CA ASN A 150 -7.92 -3.37 -23.38
C ASN A 150 -7.85 -3.56 -24.90
N SER A 151 -8.37 -4.66 -25.40
CA SER A 151 -8.60 -4.78 -26.84
C SER A 151 -9.86 -5.60 -27.15
N MET A 152 -11.03 -5.11 -26.77
CA MET A 152 -12.30 -5.51 -27.40
C MET A 152 -13.43 -4.55 -27.02
N VAL A 153 -13.37 -3.30 -27.45
CA VAL A 153 -14.57 -2.51 -27.79
C VAL A 153 -14.18 -1.45 -28.83
N ALA A 154 -13.97 -1.90 -30.04
CA ALA A 154 -14.03 -1.04 -31.21
C ALA A 154 -14.39 -1.91 -32.42
N GLY A 155 -15.66 -2.00 -32.70
CA GLY A 155 -16.09 -2.65 -33.95
C GLY A 155 -17.49 -3.19 -33.90
N GLN A 156 -18.49 -2.32 -33.89
CA GLN A 156 -19.82 -2.60 -34.46
C GLN A 156 -20.68 -1.32 -34.40
N ASP A 157 -20.45 -0.43 -35.35
CA ASP A 157 -21.45 0.50 -35.84
C ASP A 157 -21.04 0.87 -37.25
N ASP A 158 -21.46 0.03 -38.21
CA ASP A 158 -21.64 0.42 -39.61
C ASP A 158 -22.42 -0.70 -40.27
N ALA A 159 -23.72 -0.57 -40.32
CA ALA A 159 -24.58 -1.02 -41.39
C ALA A 159 -26.06 -0.85 -41.02
N MET A 160 -26.64 0.26 -41.36
CA MET A 160 -27.99 0.28 -41.95
C MET A 160 -28.36 1.68 -42.39
N THR A 161 -27.87 2.01 -43.58
CA THR A 161 -28.55 2.96 -44.46
C THR A 161 -29.21 2.15 -45.54
N SER A 162 -30.49 2.28 -45.70
CA SER A 162 -31.33 2.13 -46.93
C SER A 162 -32.69 1.57 -46.54
N PHE A 163 -33.67 2.42 -46.50
CA PHE A 163 -34.90 2.53 -47.31
C PHE A 163 -35.76 3.62 -46.69
#